data_187db64984ceeabc889d6bc925c8f59c
#
_entry.id   187db64984ceeabc889d6bc925c8f59c
#
_cell.length_a   1.000
_cell.length_b   1.000
_cell.length_c   1.000
_cell.angle_alpha   90.00
_cell.angle_beta   90.00
_cell.angle_gamma   90.00
#
_symmetry.space_group_name_H-M   'P 1'
#
loop_
_entity.id
_entity.type
_entity.pdbx_description
1 polymer ?
#
loop_
_entity_poly.entity_id
_entity_poly.type
_entity_poly.pdbx_seq_one_letter_code
_entity_poly.pdbx_strand_id
1 'polypeptide(L)'
;MLTRAVFFDRDDTLIQDTGYMYKIADFKWMDGALPALSLLRDAHIPIFIATNQGGIGKGLFTLEQMQNFHNHLRAEALRAGIPITDIAFCPHHPDAVMPEFAPPCSCRKPQPGMLQALAKKWQIDLGASVMIGDRETDLEAGRRAGCTSLQLTSETDLPSLVSKAIKIIDTEK
;
A
#
# COMPACT_ATOMS: atom_id res chain seq x y z
N MET A 1 -22.45 -2.82 8.32
CA MET A 1 -21.62 -3.97 7.96
C MET A 1 -20.25 -3.43 7.63
N LEU A 2 -19.16 -4.02 8.18
CA LEU A 2 -17.81 -3.57 7.86
C LEU A 2 -17.47 -3.91 6.40
N THR A 3 -16.70 -3.05 5.75
CA THR A 3 -16.26 -3.24 4.36
C THR A 3 -14.98 -4.08 4.33
N ARG A 4 -14.79 -4.88 3.31
CA ARG A 4 -13.56 -5.66 3.06
C ARG A 4 -12.72 -4.95 2.03
N ALA A 5 -11.39 -5.09 2.08
CA ALA A 5 -10.50 -4.31 1.25
C ALA A 5 -9.24 -5.08 0.84
N VAL A 6 -8.53 -4.57 -0.16
CA VAL A 6 -7.16 -4.96 -0.45
C VAL A 6 -6.23 -3.78 -0.17
N PHE A 7 -5.20 -4.05 0.63
CA PHE A 7 -4.12 -3.14 0.94
C PHE A 7 -2.89 -3.53 0.13
N PHE A 8 -2.19 -2.54 -0.40
CA PHE A 8 -0.96 -2.74 -1.16
C PHE A 8 0.21 -1.99 -0.53
N ASP A 9 1.40 -2.54 -0.62
CA ASP A 9 2.59 -1.70 -0.62
C ASP A 9 2.65 -0.89 -1.92
N ARG A 10 3.44 0.19 -1.93
CA ARG A 10 3.59 1.08 -3.07
C ARG A 10 4.77 0.69 -3.96
N ASP A 11 5.97 0.79 -3.39
CA ASP A 11 7.25 0.66 -4.09
C ASP A 11 7.55 -0.82 -4.39
N ASP A 12 7.91 -1.15 -5.63
CA ASP A 12 8.10 -2.51 -6.16
C ASP A 12 6.88 -3.44 -6.06
N THR A 13 5.71 -2.89 -5.72
CA THR A 13 4.44 -3.61 -5.75
C THR A 13 3.50 -2.99 -6.79
N LEU A 14 3.17 -1.71 -6.67
CA LEU A 14 2.32 -0.98 -7.63
C LEU A 14 3.12 -0.12 -8.59
N ILE A 15 4.24 0.46 -8.14
CA ILE A 15 5.13 1.29 -8.96
C ILE A 15 6.57 0.76 -8.87
N GLN A 16 7.34 1.00 -9.95
CA GLN A 16 8.75 0.67 -9.97
C GLN A 16 9.52 1.56 -9.01
N ASP A 17 10.38 0.97 -8.16
CA ASP A 17 11.26 1.71 -7.26
C ASP A 17 12.67 1.81 -7.87
N THR A 18 13.12 3.03 -8.10
CA THR A 18 14.50 3.33 -8.51
C THR A 18 15.30 3.96 -7.37
N GLY A 19 14.77 3.90 -6.15
CA GLY A 19 15.34 4.46 -4.94
C GLY A 19 14.68 5.79 -4.54
N TYR A 20 13.93 5.77 -3.42
CA TYR A 20 13.24 6.94 -2.85
C TYR A 20 12.35 7.69 -3.85
N MET A 21 11.26 7.03 -4.27
CA MET A 21 10.32 7.54 -5.26
C MET A 21 9.49 8.73 -4.76
N TYR A 22 9.83 9.94 -5.19
CA TYR A 22 9.11 11.18 -4.88
C TYR A 22 9.02 12.15 -6.06
N LYS A 23 9.79 11.93 -7.12
CA LYS A 23 9.77 12.74 -8.34
C LYS A 23 8.72 12.19 -9.30
N ILE A 24 7.77 13.04 -9.70
CA ILE A 24 6.70 12.67 -10.65
C ILE A 24 7.28 12.18 -11.98
N ALA A 25 8.41 12.75 -12.43
CA ALA A 25 9.07 12.36 -13.67
C ALA A 25 9.55 10.89 -13.69
N ASP A 26 9.80 10.31 -12.51
CA ASP A 26 10.28 8.93 -12.37
C ASP A 26 9.11 7.94 -12.18
N PHE A 27 7.87 8.42 -12.14
CA PHE A 27 6.69 7.58 -11.93
C PHE A 27 6.52 6.56 -13.06
N LYS A 28 6.42 5.29 -12.69
CA LYS A 28 6.12 4.21 -13.61
C LYS A 28 5.38 3.09 -12.89
N TRP A 29 4.27 2.65 -13.45
CA TRP A 29 3.55 1.48 -12.94
C TRP A 29 4.40 0.21 -13.07
N MET A 30 4.26 -0.70 -12.11
CA MET A 30 4.70 -2.09 -12.26
C MET A 30 3.90 -2.77 -13.37
N ASP A 31 4.53 -3.72 -14.05
CA ASP A 31 3.84 -4.54 -15.04
C ASP A 31 2.67 -5.27 -14.37
N GLY A 32 1.51 -5.20 -14.99
CA GLY A 32 0.29 -5.80 -14.47
C GLY A 32 -0.42 -5.03 -13.35
N ALA A 33 0.11 -3.89 -12.87
CA ALA A 33 -0.52 -3.13 -11.79
C ALA A 33 -1.92 -2.61 -12.17
N LEU A 34 -2.05 -1.92 -13.30
CA LEU A 34 -3.35 -1.40 -13.74
C LEU A 34 -4.37 -2.50 -14.04
N PRO A 35 -4.04 -3.60 -14.75
CA PRO A 35 -4.93 -4.76 -14.89
C PRO A 35 -5.37 -5.34 -13.55
N ALA A 36 -4.44 -5.51 -12.60
CA ALA A 36 -4.75 -6.03 -11.26
C ALA A 36 -5.73 -5.13 -10.50
N LEU A 37 -5.45 -3.83 -10.46
CA LEU A 37 -6.32 -2.86 -9.78
C LEU A 37 -7.70 -2.76 -10.46
N SER A 38 -7.78 -2.97 -11.79
CA SER A 38 -9.06 -3.02 -12.52
C SER A 38 -9.95 -4.18 -12.06
N LEU A 39 -9.37 -5.33 -11.72
CA LEU A 39 -10.13 -6.46 -11.17
C LEU A 39 -10.83 -6.11 -9.85
N LEU A 40 -10.15 -5.35 -8.97
CA LEU A 40 -10.73 -4.89 -7.71
C LEU A 40 -11.84 -3.85 -7.93
N ARG A 41 -11.63 -2.91 -8.85
CA ARG A 41 -12.67 -1.95 -9.25
C ARG A 41 -13.93 -2.68 -9.72
N ASP A 42 -13.78 -3.67 -10.61
CA ASP A 42 -14.89 -4.41 -11.20
C ASP A 42 -15.60 -5.30 -10.15
N ALA A 43 -14.85 -5.76 -9.14
CA ALA A 43 -15.39 -6.46 -7.97
C ALA A 43 -15.93 -5.53 -6.88
N HIS A 44 -15.87 -4.20 -7.08
CA HIS A 44 -16.27 -3.17 -6.08
C HIS A 44 -15.56 -3.31 -4.73
N ILE A 45 -14.29 -3.76 -4.73
CA ILE A 45 -13.47 -3.90 -3.54
C ILE A 45 -12.59 -2.65 -3.38
N PRO A 46 -12.66 -1.94 -2.25
CA PRO A 46 -11.83 -0.75 -1.99
C PRO A 46 -10.33 -1.06 -2.01
N ILE A 47 -9.57 -0.11 -2.57
CA ILE A 47 -8.12 -0.20 -2.76
C ILE A 47 -7.44 0.78 -1.82
N PHE A 48 -6.54 0.28 -0.98
CA PHE A 48 -5.72 1.07 -0.07
C PHE A 48 -4.23 0.85 -0.33
N ILE A 49 -3.42 1.87 -0.03
CA ILE A 49 -1.96 1.79 -0.07
C ILE A 49 -1.42 2.07 1.32
N ALA A 50 -0.49 1.24 1.81
CA ALA A 50 0.23 1.43 3.07
C ALA A 50 1.74 1.33 2.81
N THR A 51 2.47 2.45 2.87
CA THR A 51 3.85 2.54 2.39
C THR A 51 4.80 3.15 3.42
N ASN A 52 5.98 2.53 3.59
CA ASN A 52 7.08 3.09 4.37
C ASN A 52 7.79 4.16 3.53
N GLN A 53 7.80 5.40 4.00
CA GLN A 53 8.43 6.55 3.34
C GLN A 53 9.52 7.17 4.22
N GLY A 54 10.43 6.35 4.71
CA GLY A 54 11.51 6.73 5.60
C GLY A 54 12.51 7.75 5.02
N GLY A 55 12.48 7.98 3.71
CA GLY A 55 13.26 9.05 3.06
C GLY A 55 12.91 10.44 3.59
N ILE A 56 11.69 10.65 4.09
CA ILE A 56 11.28 11.89 4.77
C ILE A 56 12.10 12.05 6.05
N GLY A 57 12.12 11.04 6.91
CA GLY A 57 12.90 11.06 8.15
C GLY A 57 14.40 11.20 7.91
N LYS A 58 14.92 10.69 6.80
CA LYS A 58 16.31 10.84 6.36
C LYS A 58 16.60 12.20 5.71
N GLY A 59 15.61 13.07 5.53
CA GLY A 59 15.79 14.37 4.89
C GLY A 59 16.06 14.30 3.37
N LEU A 60 15.75 13.18 2.72
CA LEU A 60 16.01 12.99 1.28
C LEU A 60 14.94 13.63 0.40
N PHE A 61 13.72 13.75 0.91
CA PHE A 61 12.62 14.48 0.29
C PHE A 61 11.61 14.91 1.36
N THR A 62 10.78 15.90 1.03
CA THR A 62 9.85 16.51 1.97
C THR A 62 8.51 15.77 1.99
N LEU A 63 7.73 16.01 3.06
CA LEU A 63 6.34 15.55 3.16
C LEU A 63 5.50 16.05 1.97
N GLU A 64 5.68 17.32 1.58
CA GLU A 64 4.98 17.91 0.45
C GLU A 64 5.31 17.22 -0.87
N GLN A 65 6.60 16.93 -1.13
CA GLN A 65 7.02 16.18 -2.32
C GLN A 65 6.38 14.80 -2.37
N MET A 66 6.33 14.08 -1.25
CA MET A 66 5.68 12.78 -1.17
C MET A 66 4.16 12.90 -1.39
N GLN A 67 3.50 13.89 -0.81
CA GLN A 67 2.06 14.12 -1.03
C GLN A 67 1.75 14.45 -2.49
N ASN A 68 2.57 15.28 -3.15
CA ASN A 68 2.43 15.58 -4.57
C ASN A 68 2.61 14.32 -5.43
N PHE A 69 3.54 13.44 -5.08
CA PHE A 69 3.73 12.16 -5.74
C PHE A 69 2.50 11.23 -5.55
N HIS A 70 1.95 11.15 -4.34
CA HIS A 70 0.73 10.37 -4.08
C HIS A 70 -0.49 10.93 -4.82
N ASN A 71 -0.62 12.25 -4.93
CA ASN A 71 -1.68 12.89 -5.72
C ASN A 71 -1.55 12.54 -7.20
N HIS A 72 -0.32 12.52 -7.72
CA HIS A 72 -0.06 12.08 -9.10
C HIS A 72 -0.42 10.60 -9.31
N LEU A 73 -0.02 9.71 -8.42
CA LEU A 73 -0.37 8.29 -8.45
C LEU A 73 -1.90 8.09 -8.50
N ARG A 74 -2.64 8.80 -7.62
CA ARG A 74 -4.12 8.77 -7.62
C ARG A 74 -4.70 9.27 -8.95
N ALA A 75 -4.15 10.33 -9.51
CA ALA A 75 -4.61 10.88 -10.78
C ALA A 75 -4.36 9.92 -11.95
N GLU A 76 -3.20 9.27 -11.99
CA GLU A 76 -2.88 8.24 -13.00
C GLU A 76 -3.81 7.02 -12.89
N ALA A 77 -4.06 6.54 -11.67
CA ALA A 77 -5.03 5.45 -11.45
C ALA A 77 -6.44 5.86 -11.90
N LEU A 78 -6.87 7.09 -11.56
CA LEU A 78 -8.20 7.60 -11.92
C LEU A 78 -8.36 7.77 -13.44
N ARG A 79 -7.31 8.16 -14.17
CA ARG A 79 -7.32 8.19 -15.65
C ARG A 79 -7.58 6.83 -16.26
N ALA A 80 -7.16 5.74 -15.58
CA ALA A 80 -7.48 4.37 -15.94
C ALA A 80 -8.85 3.90 -15.40
N GLY A 81 -9.63 4.81 -14.80
CA GLY A 81 -10.93 4.50 -14.19
C GLY A 81 -10.85 3.79 -12.85
N ILE A 82 -9.69 3.81 -12.18
CA ILE A 82 -9.44 3.08 -10.94
C ILE A 82 -9.35 4.07 -9.77
N PRO A 83 -10.33 4.13 -8.87
CA PRO A 83 -10.26 4.97 -7.68
C PRO A 83 -9.39 4.29 -6.60
N ILE A 84 -8.30 4.92 -6.20
CA ILE A 84 -7.56 4.56 -4.97
C ILE A 84 -8.29 5.21 -3.79
N THR A 85 -8.79 4.40 -2.87
CA THR A 85 -9.63 4.88 -1.76
C THR A 85 -8.83 5.76 -0.81
N ASP A 86 -7.69 5.27 -0.32
CA ASP A 86 -6.81 6.06 0.55
C ASP A 86 -5.36 5.55 0.53
N ILE A 87 -4.42 6.42 0.97
CA ILE A 87 -3.00 6.10 1.08
C ILE A 87 -2.52 6.50 2.47
N ALA A 88 -2.00 5.53 3.23
CA ALA A 88 -1.27 5.76 4.47
C ALA A 88 0.23 5.63 4.22
N PHE A 89 1.02 6.44 4.92
CA PHE A 89 2.47 6.38 4.84
C PHE A 89 3.10 6.54 6.23
N CYS A 90 4.32 6.03 6.36
CA CYS A 90 5.12 6.21 7.56
C CYS A 90 6.42 6.96 7.22
N PRO A 91 6.67 8.16 7.77
CA PRO A 91 7.89 8.94 7.53
C PRO A 91 9.06 8.50 8.41
N HIS A 92 8.83 7.70 9.46
CA HIS A 92 9.83 7.30 10.45
C HIS A 92 10.88 6.36 9.86
N HIS A 93 12.11 6.50 10.36
CA HIS A 93 13.23 5.61 10.04
C HIS A 93 14.19 5.51 11.23
N PRO A 94 14.79 4.33 11.53
CA PRO A 94 15.80 4.20 12.59
C PRO A 94 16.99 5.17 12.40
N ASP A 95 17.40 5.40 11.16
CA ASP A 95 18.49 6.33 10.80
C ASP A 95 17.97 7.72 10.39
N ALA A 96 16.83 8.14 10.94
CA ALA A 96 16.29 9.47 10.64
C ALA A 96 17.21 10.56 11.17
N VAL A 97 17.46 11.57 10.34
CA VAL A 97 18.16 12.81 10.72
C VAL A 97 17.19 13.88 11.18
N MET A 98 15.90 13.73 10.86
CA MET A 98 14.82 14.60 11.36
C MET A 98 14.38 14.09 12.73
N PRO A 99 14.59 14.87 13.83
CA PRO A 99 14.34 14.39 15.20
C PRO A 99 12.93 13.86 15.44
N GLU A 100 11.92 14.47 14.82
CA GLU A 100 10.52 14.09 14.94
C GLU A 100 10.18 12.70 14.33
N PHE A 101 11.03 12.20 13.42
CA PHE A 101 10.84 10.90 12.75
C PHE A 101 11.84 9.82 13.19
N ALA A 102 12.70 10.12 14.16
CA ALA A 102 13.66 9.18 14.72
C ALA A 102 13.06 8.21 15.74
N PRO A 103 12.09 8.61 16.61
CA PRO A 103 11.53 7.69 17.61
C PRO A 103 10.82 6.51 16.98
N PRO A 104 10.82 5.34 17.65
CA PRO A 104 10.00 4.20 17.27
C PRO A 104 8.53 4.60 17.13
N CYS A 105 7.85 4.03 16.14
CA CYS A 105 6.45 4.31 15.85
C CYS A 105 5.66 3.02 15.65
N SER A 106 4.32 3.11 15.70
CA SER A 106 3.42 2.00 15.42
C SER A 106 3.08 1.87 13.93
N CYS A 107 3.47 2.85 13.10
CA CYS A 107 3.07 2.92 11.68
C CYS A 107 4.05 2.24 10.72
N ARG A 108 5.37 2.22 11.03
CA ARG A 108 6.37 1.63 10.13
C ARG A 108 6.22 0.13 10.04
N LYS A 109 5.91 -0.41 8.86
CA LYS A 109 5.92 -1.85 8.60
C LYS A 109 7.28 -2.46 9.02
N PRO A 110 7.32 -3.55 9.80
CA PRO A 110 6.26 -4.54 10.02
C PRO A 110 5.22 -4.21 11.10
N GLN A 111 5.18 -2.99 11.64
CA GLN A 111 4.11 -2.60 12.55
C GLN A 111 2.80 -2.40 11.77
N PRO A 112 1.63 -2.75 12.36
CA PRO A 112 0.35 -2.76 11.68
C PRO A 112 -0.37 -1.41 11.66
N GLY A 113 0.20 -0.37 12.25
CA GLY A 113 -0.52 0.88 12.56
C GLY A 113 -1.13 1.59 11.37
N MET A 114 -0.49 1.54 10.18
CA MET A 114 -1.09 2.14 8.97
C MET A 114 -2.38 1.41 8.55
N LEU A 115 -2.37 0.07 8.55
CA LEU A 115 -3.54 -0.73 8.20
C LEU A 115 -4.67 -0.51 9.22
N GLN A 116 -4.34 -0.50 10.50
CA GLN A 116 -5.30 -0.26 11.58
C GLN A 116 -5.91 1.14 11.50
N ALA A 117 -5.12 2.17 11.19
CA ALA A 117 -5.60 3.54 11.02
C ALA A 117 -6.57 3.66 9.83
N LEU A 118 -6.22 3.06 8.68
CA LEU A 118 -7.09 3.01 7.51
C LEU A 118 -8.39 2.24 7.82
N ALA A 119 -8.28 1.09 8.49
CA ALA A 119 -9.45 0.29 8.86
C ALA A 119 -10.39 1.04 9.80
N LYS A 120 -9.87 1.75 10.80
CA LYS A 120 -10.67 2.59 11.69
C LYS A 120 -11.36 3.72 10.93
N LYS A 121 -10.65 4.41 10.05
CA LYS A 121 -11.17 5.54 9.27
C LYS A 121 -12.28 5.13 8.31
N TRP A 122 -12.12 3.98 7.66
CA TRP A 122 -12.98 3.52 6.56
C TRP A 122 -13.91 2.37 6.95
N GLN A 123 -13.93 1.98 8.23
CA GLN A 123 -14.76 0.88 8.75
C GLN A 123 -14.49 -0.44 8.00
N ILE A 124 -13.20 -0.81 7.91
CA ILE A 124 -12.74 -2.02 7.23
C ILE A 124 -12.65 -3.19 8.22
N ASP A 125 -13.10 -4.35 7.80
CA ASP A 125 -12.85 -5.65 8.45
C ASP A 125 -11.48 -6.17 8.01
N LEU A 126 -10.48 -6.00 8.86
CA LEU A 126 -9.12 -6.48 8.58
C LEU A 126 -9.06 -8.01 8.49
N GLY A 127 -9.85 -8.73 9.29
CA GLY A 127 -9.90 -10.19 9.27
C GLY A 127 -10.41 -10.77 7.95
N ALA A 128 -11.25 -10.02 7.24
CA ALA A 128 -11.77 -10.37 5.91
C ALA A 128 -11.09 -9.60 4.77
N SER A 129 -9.92 -9.01 5.03
CA SER A 129 -9.17 -8.19 4.06
C SER A 129 -7.80 -8.81 3.75
N VAL A 130 -7.17 -8.34 2.68
CA VAL A 130 -5.90 -8.89 2.19
C VAL A 130 -4.85 -7.78 2.10
N MET A 131 -3.61 -8.07 2.55
CA MET A 131 -2.41 -7.26 2.31
C MET A 131 -1.56 -7.90 1.22
N ILE A 132 -1.15 -7.12 0.22
CA ILE A 132 -0.25 -7.53 -0.88
C ILE A 132 1.00 -6.65 -0.85
N GLY A 133 2.17 -7.26 -0.82
CA GLY A 133 3.46 -6.57 -0.87
C GLY A 133 4.58 -7.48 -1.36
N ASP A 134 5.73 -6.89 -1.65
CA ASP A 134 6.92 -7.63 -2.13
C ASP A 134 7.87 -8.05 -1.00
N ARG A 135 7.79 -7.38 0.17
CA ARG A 135 8.71 -7.58 1.30
C ARG A 135 8.05 -8.30 2.47
N GLU A 136 8.87 -9.03 3.24
CA GLU A 136 8.42 -9.69 4.46
C GLU A 136 7.82 -8.70 5.48
N THR A 137 8.31 -7.46 5.51
CA THR A 137 7.74 -6.40 6.38
C THR A 137 6.29 -6.05 6.04
N ASP A 138 5.89 -6.19 4.77
CA ASP A 138 4.50 -5.98 4.33
C ASP A 138 3.61 -7.11 4.81
N LEU A 139 4.08 -8.34 4.62
CA LEU A 139 3.36 -9.55 5.01
C LEU A 139 3.16 -9.61 6.52
N GLU A 140 4.21 -9.30 7.27
CA GLU A 140 4.14 -9.28 8.72
C GLU A 140 3.23 -8.17 9.25
N ALA A 141 3.24 -6.98 8.62
CA ALA A 141 2.30 -5.92 8.96
C ALA A 141 0.84 -6.36 8.72
N GLY A 142 0.59 -7.04 7.59
CA GLY A 142 -0.72 -7.64 7.30
C GLY A 142 -1.14 -8.66 8.34
N ARG A 143 -0.28 -9.64 8.67
CA ARG A 143 -0.55 -10.66 9.70
C ARG A 143 -0.83 -10.05 11.07
N ARG A 144 -0.03 -9.07 11.49
CA ARG A 144 -0.24 -8.35 12.77
C ARG A 144 -1.51 -7.52 12.80
N ALA A 145 -1.95 -7.04 11.65
CA ALA A 145 -3.22 -6.35 11.52
C ALA A 145 -4.43 -7.29 11.50
N GLY A 146 -4.22 -8.60 11.29
CA GLY A 146 -5.26 -9.61 11.15
C GLY A 146 -5.64 -9.93 9.69
N CYS A 147 -4.96 -9.35 8.71
CA CYS A 147 -5.21 -9.62 7.29
C CYS A 147 -4.58 -10.92 6.82
N THR A 148 -5.17 -11.54 5.81
CA THR A 148 -4.44 -12.49 4.97
C THR A 148 -3.37 -11.74 4.18
N SER A 149 -2.13 -12.26 4.14
CA SER A 149 -1.02 -11.62 3.43
C SER A 149 -0.58 -12.44 2.24
N LEU A 150 -0.40 -11.79 1.08
CA LEU A 150 0.06 -12.40 -0.17
C LEU A 150 1.33 -11.71 -0.65
N GLN A 151 2.36 -12.48 -0.99
CA GLN A 151 3.64 -11.95 -1.45
C GLN A 151 3.71 -11.88 -2.97
N LEU A 152 4.08 -10.70 -3.47
CA LEU A 152 4.53 -10.53 -4.84
C LEU A 152 6.00 -10.96 -4.94
N THR A 153 6.30 -11.89 -5.85
CA THR A 153 7.63 -12.42 -6.10
C THR A 153 7.92 -12.39 -7.59
N SER A 154 9.15 -12.72 -8.00
CA SER A 154 9.49 -12.86 -9.42
C SER A 154 8.75 -13.99 -10.14
N GLU A 155 8.17 -14.93 -9.38
CA GLU A 155 7.42 -16.08 -9.92
C GLU A 155 5.90 -15.84 -9.96
N THR A 156 5.43 -14.71 -9.42
CA THR A 156 4.00 -14.37 -9.33
C THR A 156 3.73 -13.04 -10.04
N ASP A 157 2.59 -12.95 -10.69
CA ASP A 157 2.12 -11.68 -11.26
C ASP A 157 1.02 -11.05 -10.38
N LEU A 158 0.93 -9.74 -10.43
CA LEU A 158 -0.01 -9.00 -9.60
C LEU A 158 -1.49 -9.30 -9.92
N PRO A 159 -1.91 -9.44 -11.19
CA PRO A 159 -3.28 -9.85 -11.52
C PRO A 159 -3.68 -11.20 -10.91
N SER A 160 -2.80 -12.20 -10.92
CA SER A 160 -3.05 -13.50 -10.31
C SER A 160 -3.20 -13.41 -8.79
N LEU A 161 -2.34 -12.61 -8.12
CA LEU A 161 -2.44 -12.37 -6.68
C LEU A 161 -3.75 -11.65 -6.31
N VAL A 162 -4.14 -10.65 -7.09
CA VAL A 162 -5.40 -9.93 -6.87
C VAL A 162 -6.60 -10.85 -7.11
N SER A 163 -6.57 -11.69 -8.14
CA SER A 163 -7.63 -12.70 -8.37
C SER A 163 -7.75 -13.66 -7.17
N LYS A 164 -6.62 -14.05 -6.56
CA LYS A 164 -6.62 -14.85 -5.33
C LYS A 164 -7.18 -14.07 -4.14
N ALA A 165 -6.81 -12.80 -4.00
CA ALA A 165 -7.34 -11.92 -2.94
C ALA A 165 -8.87 -11.77 -3.02
N ILE A 166 -9.42 -11.59 -4.22
CA ILE A 166 -10.87 -11.51 -4.44
C ILE A 166 -11.56 -12.81 -3.99
N LYS A 167 -11.01 -13.98 -4.34
CA LYS A 167 -11.55 -15.27 -3.89
C LYS A 167 -11.54 -15.41 -2.36
N ILE A 168 -10.45 -15.00 -1.69
CA ILE A 168 -10.36 -15.01 -0.22
C ILE A 168 -11.48 -14.12 0.37
N ILE A 169 -11.60 -12.89 -0.13
CA ILE A 169 -12.61 -11.93 0.33
C ILE A 169 -14.04 -12.47 0.12
N ASP A 170 -14.30 -13.18 -0.97
CA ASP A 170 -15.61 -13.73 -1.27
C ASP A 170 -15.97 -14.96 -0.42
N THR A 171 -14.98 -15.74 0.04
CA THR A 171 -15.23 -16.92 0.90
C THR A 171 -15.55 -16.56 2.35
N GLU A 172 -15.23 -15.33 2.79
CA GLU A 172 -15.52 -14.81 4.15
C GLU A 172 -16.93 -14.18 4.25
N LYS A 173 -17.82 -14.47 3.30
CA LYS A 173 -19.22 -13.96 3.29
C LYS A 173 -20.13 -14.70 4.24
#